data_661757857a8546b9287232072f2fbd5b
#
_entry.id   661757857a8546b9287232072f2fbd5b
#
_cell.length_a   1.000
_cell.length_b   1.000
_cell.length_c   1.000
_cell.angle_alpha   90.00
_cell.angle_beta   90.00
_cell.angle_gamma   90.00
#
_symmetry.space_group_name_H-M   'P 1'
#
loop_
_entity.id
_entity.type
_entity.pdbx_description
1 polymer ?
#
loop_
_entity_poly.entity_id
_entity_poly.type
_entity_poly.pdbx_seq_one_letter_code
_entity_poly.pdbx_strand_id
1 'polypeptide(L)'
;RQVSISSSNVHKNVVILSYRGGFMDTVALEKQRLREERLAARETLSEQERCVLDDCITQKLLETPEYAEANTVLTYVSVSSEVSTRMFIECALRDGKTVAVPRCLPGHRLEFVAITSLDQLVPAPFNLLEPAKDLSALTEVQMSNAICIVPALLVDTKGYRLGYGAGFYDRFLSTYSGKKICLAYQQNLSKTMLPHTEFDVPVDMVITESGVLTCA
;
A
#
# COMPACT_ATOMS: atom_id res chain seq x y z
N ARG A 1 11.30 43.94 -1.92
CA ARG A 1 10.70 44.23 -3.24
C ARG A 1 9.29 43.66 -3.25
N GLN A 2 8.34 44.59 -3.44
CA GLN A 2 6.88 44.38 -3.37
C GLN A 2 6.37 43.36 -4.38
N VAL A 3 5.45 42.52 -3.91
CA VAL A 3 4.60 41.67 -4.77
C VAL A 3 3.27 42.39 -4.91
N SER A 4 2.93 42.82 -6.13
CA SER A 4 1.62 43.38 -6.45
C SER A 4 0.64 42.24 -6.74
N ILE A 5 -0.46 42.18 -6.00
CA ILE A 5 -1.60 41.29 -6.25
C ILE A 5 -2.61 42.09 -7.09
N SER A 6 -2.87 41.65 -8.30
CA SER A 6 -3.99 42.13 -9.11
C SER A 6 -5.15 41.17 -9.00
N SER A 7 -6.27 41.64 -8.46
CA SER A 7 -7.53 40.93 -8.38
C SER A 7 -8.35 41.13 -9.64
N SER A 8 -8.74 40.07 -10.32
CA SER A 8 -10.06 39.91 -10.97
C SER A 8 -10.16 38.60 -11.76
N ASN A 9 -11.24 37.91 -11.50
CA ASN A 9 -11.95 36.84 -12.22
C ASN A 9 -11.85 35.44 -11.62
N VAL A 10 -12.90 35.16 -10.87
CA VAL A 10 -13.34 33.84 -10.41
C VAL A 10 -13.81 33.03 -11.63
N HIS A 11 -13.02 32.07 -12.08
CA HIS A 11 -13.45 30.82 -12.76
C HIS A 11 -12.23 29.89 -12.93
N LYS A 12 -12.29 28.74 -12.26
CA LYS A 12 -11.32 27.62 -12.36
C LYS A 12 -9.86 27.98 -12.01
N ASN A 13 -9.57 28.02 -10.71
CA ASN A 13 -8.22 28.17 -10.21
C ASN A 13 -7.39 26.91 -10.42
N VAL A 14 -6.69 26.82 -11.53
CA VAL A 14 -5.44 26.10 -11.63
C VAL A 14 -4.35 27.09 -11.17
N VAL A 15 -3.92 26.98 -9.92
CA VAL A 15 -2.76 27.75 -9.44
C VAL A 15 -1.51 27.11 -10.02
N ILE A 16 -0.98 27.73 -11.07
CA ILE A 16 0.34 27.36 -11.61
C ILE A 16 1.39 28.04 -10.70
N LEU A 17 1.92 27.29 -9.78
CA LEU A 17 3.13 27.69 -9.02
C LEU A 17 4.34 27.40 -9.89
N SER A 18 4.84 28.40 -10.61
CA SER A 18 6.15 28.33 -11.28
C SER A 18 7.26 28.47 -10.23
N TYR A 19 7.86 27.33 -9.84
CA TYR A 19 9.15 27.31 -9.16
C TYR A 19 10.25 27.09 -10.21
N ARG A 20 11.39 27.78 -10.07
CA ARG A 20 12.57 27.63 -10.97
C ARG A 20 13.05 26.18 -10.91
N GLY A 21 12.85 25.42 -12.02
CA GLY A 21 13.42 24.10 -12.21
C GLY A 21 12.38 23.02 -12.50
N GLY A 22 11.91 22.91 -13.74
CA GLY A 22 11.14 21.76 -14.22
C GLY A 22 9.61 21.89 -14.05
N PHE A 23 8.87 21.61 -15.14
CA PHE A 23 7.44 21.34 -15.08
C PHE A 23 7.21 20.19 -14.11
N MET A 24 6.53 20.42 -12.97
CA MET A 24 6.00 19.32 -12.19
C MET A 24 4.97 18.62 -13.09
N ASP A 25 5.19 17.33 -13.30
CA ASP A 25 4.29 16.47 -14.05
C ASP A 25 2.88 16.59 -13.46
N THR A 26 1.90 16.88 -14.29
CA THR A 26 0.49 17.01 -13.88
C THR A 26 0.00 15.75 -13.16
N VAL A 27 0.52 14.58 -13.50
CA VAL A 27 0.26 13.30 -12.84
C VAL A 27 0.80 13.31 -11.40
N ALA A 28 1.99 13.84 -11.16
CA ALA A 28 2.59 13.90 -9.83
C ALA A 28 1.81 14.83 -8.89
N LEU A 29 1.37 16.00 -9.40
CA LEU A 29 0.54 16.95 -8.65
C LEU A 29 -0.82 16.34 -8.27
N GLU A 30 -1.47 15.68 -9.22
CA GLU A 30 -2.77 15.05 -8.97
C GLU A 30 -2.63 13.88 -7.98
N LYS A 31 -1.58 13.06 -8.10
CA LYS A 31 -1.28 12.02 -7.10
C LYS A 31 -1.09 12.60 -5.70
N GLN A 32 -0.40 13.74 -5.57
CA GLN A 32 -0.19 14.39 -4.27
C GLN A 32 -1.51 14.88 -3.69
N ARG A 33 -2.34 15.58 -4.47
CA ARG A 33 -3.67 16.05 -4.05
C ARG A 33 -4.54 14.90 -3.54
N LEU A 34 -4.59 13.80 -4.29
CA LEU A 34 -5.37 12.61 -3.91
C LEU A 34 -4.84 11.96 -2.62
N ARG A 35 -3.51 11.93 -2.39
CA ARG A 35 -2.94 11.43 -1.13
C ARG A 35 -3.40 12.25 0.06
N GLU A 36 -3.32 13.56 -0.03
CA GLU A 36 -3.73 14.49 1.04
C GLU A 36 -5.23 14.32 1.37
N GLU A 37 -6.09 14.25 0.35
CA GLU A 37 -7.52 14.01 0.52
C GLU A 37 -7.80 12.66 1.20
N ARG A 38 -7.10 11.60 0.82
CA ARG A 38 -7.32 10.26 1.38
C ARG A 38 -6.77 10.09 2.79
N LEU A 39 -5.66 10.72 3.10
CA LEU A 39 -5.14 10.74 4.48
C LEU A 39 -6.14 11.41 5.42
N ALA A 40 -6.67 12.57 5.04
CA ALA A 40 -7.70 13.26 5.81
C ALA A 40 -9.00 12.44 5.95
N ALA A 41 -9.43 11.75 4.89
CA ALA A 41 -10.64 10.91 4.92
C ALA A 41 -10.48 9.65 5.80
N ARG A 42 -9.28 9.07 5.89
CA ARG A 42 -9.02 7.89 6.73
C ARG A 42 -9.16 8.16 8.23
N GLU A 43 -8.89 9.37 8.66
CA GLU A 43 -9.01 9.78 10.06
C GLU A 43 -10.46 9.88 10.54
N THR A 44 -11.44 9.76 9.64
CA THR A 44 -12.88 9.84 10.00
C THR A 44 -13.43 8.54 10.59
N LEU A 45 -12.79 7.39 10.37
CA LEU A 45 -13.21 6.11 10.95
C LEU A 45 -12.74 5.99 12.41
N SER A 46 -13.63 5.67 13.30
CA SER A 46 -13.27 5.31 14.68
C SER A 46 -12.45 4.02 14.72
N GLU A 47 -11.74 3.81 15.81
CA GLU A 47 -10.97 2.57 16.02
C GLU A 47 -11.86 1.31 16.01
N GLN A 48 -13.06 1.41 16.59
CA GLN A 48 -14.03 0.31 16.59
C GLN A 48 -14.53 -0.03 15.19
N GLU A 49 -14.89 0.98 14.38
CA GLU A 49 -15.28 0.77 12.99
C GLU A 49 -14.16 0.13 12.19
N ARG A 50 -12.93 0.62 12.32
CA ARG A 50 -11.77 0.02 11.64
C ARG A 50 -11.57 -1.44 12.02
N CYS A 51 -11.66 -1.78 13.30
CA CYS A 51 -11.50 -3.16 13.77
C CYS A 51 -12.49 -4.09 13.05
N VAL A 52 -13.77 -3.72 12.97
CA VAL A 52 -14.79 -4.53 12.27
C VAL A 52 -14.49 -4.67 10.77
N LEU A 53 -14.07 -3.58 10.12
CA LEU A 53 -13.74 -3.61 8.70
C LEU A 53 -12.47 -4.43 8.42
N ASP A 54 -11.44 -4.31 9.27
CA ASP A 54 -10.20 -5.06 9.18
C ASP A 54 -10.45 -6.57 9.32
N ASP A 55 -11.31 -6.97 10.26
CA ASP A 55 -11.71 -8.37 10.47
C ASP A 55 -12.43 -8.90 9.23
N CYS A 56 -13.37 -8.14 8.66
CA CYS A 56 -14.06 -8.53 7.42
C CYS A 56 -13.10 -8.68 6.24
N ILE A 57 -12.15 -7.76 6.07
CA ILE A 57 -11.16 -7.81 5.00
C ILE A 57 -10.23 -9.01 5.20
N THR A 58 -9.76 -9.23 6.43
CA THR A 58 -8.92 -10.39 6.76
C THR A 58 -9.63 -11.70 6.46
N GLN A 59 -10.88 -11.85 6.89
CA GLN A 59 -11.67 -13.05 6.63
C GLN A 59 -11.78 -13.34 5.13
N LYS A 60 -12.10 -12.31 4.32
CA LYS A 60 -12.17 -12.46 2.86
C LYS A 60 -10.85 -12.86 2.23
N LEU A 61 -9.72 -12.32 2.71
CA LEU A 61 -8.40 -12.70 2.25
C LEU A 61 -8.10 -14.17 2.55
N LEU A 62 -8.39 -14.62 3.77
CA LEU A 62 -8.18 -16.02 4.19
C LEU A 62 -9.04 -17.02 3.38
N GLU A 63 -10.18 -16.59 2.85
CA GLU A 63 -11.08 -17.41 2.03
C GLU A 63 -10.69 -17.46 0.55
N THR A 64 -9.68 -16.69 0.10
CA THR A 64 -9.27 -16.69 -1.32
C THR A 64 -8.50 -17.96 -1.69
N PRO A 65 -8.68 -18.48 -2.92
CA PRO A 65 -7.85 -19.55 -3.46
C PRO A 65 -6.35 -19.20 -3.43
N GLU A 66 -6.01 -17.94 -3.73
CA GLU A 66 -4.64 -17.44 -3.72
C GLU A 66 -3.97 -17.60 -2.36
N TYR A 67 -4.69 -17.31 -1.27
CA TYR A 67 -4.19 -17.55 0.08
C TYR A 67 -4.06 -19.05 0.36
N ALA A 68 -5.07 -19.84 0.02
CA ALA A 68 -5.08 -21.27 0.29
C ALA A 68 -3.88 -21.98 -0.38
N GLU A 69 -3.56 -21.62 -1.62
CA GLU A 69 -2.50 -22.23 -2.43
C GLU A 69 -1.09 -21.71 -2.07
N ALA A 70 -0.98 -20.51 -1.51
CA ALA A 70 0.32 -19.91 -1.20
C ALA A 70 0.98 -20.57 0.02
N ASN A 71 2.23 -20.97 -0.11
CA ASN A 71 3.05 -21.40 1.02
C ASN A 71 3.77 -20.22 1.71
N THR A 72 3.98 -19.14 0.99
CA THR A 72 4.66 -17.94 1.45
C THR A 72 3.78 -16.71 1.25
N VAL A 73 3.73 -15.86 2.26
CA VAL A 73 3.00 -14.59 2.26
C VAL A 73 3.97 -13.45 2.52
N LEU A 74 4.07 -12.53 1.57
CA LEU A 74 4.74 -11.25 1.76
C LEU A 74 3.69 -10.23 2.15
N THR A 75 3.84 -9.57 3.31
CA THR A 75 2.84 -8.62 3.78
C THR A 75 3.45 -7.44 4.51
N TYR A 76 2.85 -6.27 4.40
CA TYR A 76 3.25 -5.14 5.23
C TYR A 76 2.81 -5.32 6.68
N VAL A 77 3.49 -4.63 7.58
CA VAL A 77 3.04 -4.46 8.97
C VAL A 77 2.32 -3.13 9.05
N SER A 78 1.02 -3.19 9.26
CA SER A 78 0.15 -2.00 9.21
C SER A 78 0.55 -0.95 10.24
N VAL A 79 0.54 0.31 9.81
CA VAL A 79 0.78 1.47 10.65
C VAL A 79 -0.37 2.47 10.51
N SER A 80 -0.60 3.23 11.58
CA SER A 80 -1.60 4.30 11.60
C SER A 80 -2.99 3.79 11.14
N SER A 81 -3.57 4.40 10.11
CA SER A 81 -4.91 4.12 9.60
C SER A 81 -4.93 3.16 8.39
N GLU A 82 -3.87 2.39 8.14
CA GLU A 82 -3.89 1.32 7.14
C GLU A 82 -4.83 0.19 7.55
N VAL A 83 -5.31 -0.58 6.57
CA VAL A 83 -5.99 -1.85 6.87
C VAL A 83 -5.04 -2.72 7.69
N SER A 84 -5.51 -3.16 8.85
CA SER A 84 -4.67 -3.92 9.79
C SER A 84 -4.32 -5.30 9.21
N THR A 85 -3.03 -5.62 9.21
CA THR A 85 -2.53 -6.93 8.79
C THR A 85 -2.12 -7.81 9.96
N ARG A 86 -2.23 -7.33 11.21
CA ARG A 86 -1.74 -8.05 12.39
C ARG A 86 -2.45 -9.39 12.57
N MET A 87 -3.80 -9.39 12.57
CA MET A 87 -4.57 -10.62 12.69
C MET A 87 -4.30 -11.57 11.52
N PHE A 88 -4.17 -11.03 10.29
CA PHE A 88 -3.82 -11.81 9.11
C PHE A 88 -2.45 -12.49 9.26
N ILE A 89 -1.43 -11.77 9.74
CA ILE A 89 -0.09 -12.32 10.01
C ILE A 89 -0.17 -13.47 11.00
N GLU A 90 -0.89 -13.30 12.10
CA GLU A 90 -1.05 -14.34 13.13
C GLU A 90 -1.79 -15.58 12.60
N CYS A 91 -2.82 -15.37 11.78
CA CYS A 91 -3.53 -16.48 11.11
C CYS A 91 -2.60 -17.23 10.16
N ALA A 92 -1.87 -16.51 9.30
CA ALA A 92 -0.96 -17.14 8.33
C ALA A 92 0.17 -17.92 9.01
N LEU A 93 0.72 -17.41 10.11
CA LEU A 93 1.71 -18.14 10.92
C LEU A 93 1.10 -19.40 11.55
N ARG A 94 -0.13 -19.32 12.08
CA ARG A 94 -0.85 -20.48 12.66
C ARG A 94 -1.17 -21.54 11.60
N ASP A 95 -1.45 -21.13 10.38
CA ASP A 95 -1.70 -22.02 9.25
C ASP A 95 -0.41 -22.67 8.70
N GLY A 96 0.75 -22.36 9.32
CA GLY A 96 2.04 -22.93 8.94
C GLY A 96 2.66 -22.30 7.69
N LYS A 97 2.17 -21.17 7.23
CA LYS A 97 2.75 -20.45 6.09
C LYS A 97 4.03 -19.71 6.50
N THR A 98 4.96 -19.57 5.55
CA THR A 98 6.08 -18.64 5.71
C THR A 98 5.54 -17.21 5.57
N VAL A 99 5.61 -16.43 6.64
CA VAL A 99 5.22 -15.01 6.62
C VAL A 99 6.47 -14.15 6.59
N ALA A 100 6.58 -13.27 5.60
CA ALA A 100 7.69 -12.35 5.50
C ALA A 100 7.19 -10.90 5.42
N VAL A 101 7.89 -10.02 6.14
CA VAL A 101 7.55 -8.61 6.25
C VAL A 101 8.68 -7.74 5.71
N PRO A 102 8.40 -6.53 5.23
CA PRO A 102 9.38 -5.71 4.56
C PRO A 102 10.37 -5.09 5.54
N ARG A 103 11.61 -4.96 5.11
CA ARG A 103 12.64 -4.10 5.67
C ARG A 103 13.08 -3.11 4.60
N CYS A 104 13.11 -1.82 4.94
CA CYS A 104 13.49 -0.75 4.03
C CYS A 104 15.01 -0.68 3.87
N LEU A 105 15.46 -0.62 2.62
CA LEU A 105 16.86 -0.48 2.26
C LEU A 105 17.12 0.88 1.59
N PRO A 106 18.38 1.35 1.58
CA PRO A 106 18.77 2.54 0.82
C PRO A 106 18.35 2.46 -0.64
N GLY A 107 17.99 3.59 -1.24
CA GLY A 107 17.49 3.65 -2.63
C GLY A 107 16.04 3.23 -2.78
N HIS A 108 15.25 3.31 -1.71
CA HIS A 108 13.83 2.95 -1.69
C HIS A 108 13.56 1.50 -2.15
N ARG A 109 14.42 0.58 -1.76
CA ARG A 109 14.28 -0.86 -2.01
C ARG A 109 13.64 -1.55 -0.80
N LEU A 110 12.92 -2.64 -1.06
CA LEU A 110 12.40 -3.54 -0.04
C LEU A 110 13.12 -4.88 -0.13
N GLU A 111 13.42 -5.46 1.02
CA GLU A 111 13.67 -6.88 1.16
C GLU A 111 12.63 -7.47 2.11
N PHE A 112 12.22 -8.70 1.89
CA PHE A 112 11.25 -9.39 2.73
C PHE A 112 11.97 -10.39 3.63
N VAL A 113 11.71 -10.32 4.92
CA VAL A 113 12.36 -11.11 5.98
C VAL A 113 11.32 -11.96 6.65
N ALA A 114 11.55 -13.28 6.68
CA ALA A 114 10.64 -14.20 7.35
C ALA A 114 10.63 -13.98 8.86
N ILE A 115 9.44 -14.00 9.42
CA ILE A 115 9.20 -13.92 10.87
C ILE A 115 8.38 -15.12 11.34
N THR A 116 8.54 -15.47 12.60
CA THR A 116 7.75 -16.51 13.29
C THR A 116 6.83 -15.94 14.38
N SER A 117 7.02 -14.65 14.72
CA SER A 117 6.20 -13.89 15.67
C SER A 117 6.32 -12.40 15.39
N LEU A 118 5.28 -11.64 15.68
CA LEU A 118 5.30 -10.18 15.67
C LEU A 118 6.31 -9.59 16.69
N ASP A 119 6.71 -10.35 17.70
CA ASP A 119 7.71 -9.94 18.70
C ASP A 119 9.12 -9.78 18.11
N GLN A 120 9.36 -10.30 16.91
CA GLN A 120 10.64 -10.12 16.19
C GLN A 120 10.74 -8.77 15.48
N LEU A 121 9.70 -7.94 15.58
CA LEU A 121 9.68 -6.62 14.99
C LEU A 121 10.23 -5.58 15.96
N VAL A 122 11.03 -4.68 15.43
CA VAL A 122 11.65 -3.58 16.18
C VAL A 122 11.25 -2.23 15.56
N PRO A 123 11.21 -1.15 16.38
CA PRO A 123 10.94 0.18 15.86
C PRO A 123 11.96 0.62 14.80
N ALA A 124 11.45 1.19 13.72
CA ALA A 124 12.19 1.72 12.57
C ALA A 124 11.76 3.17 12.27
N PRO A 125 12.47 3.89 11.38
CA PRO A 125 12.06 5.23 10.96
C PRO A 125 10.61 5.27 10.44
N PHE A 126 9.98 6.44 10.49
CA PHE A 126 8.60 6.70 10.05
C PHE A 126 7.52 5.93 10.84
N ASN A 127 7.80 5.60 12.11
CA ASN A 127 6.92 4.80 12.97
C ASN A 127 6.63 3.39 12.41
N LEU A 128 7.49 2.87 11.55
CA LEU A 128 7.40 1.52 11.05
C LEU A 128 7.87 0.51 12.11
N LEU A 129 7.42 -0.73 11.94
CA LEU A 129 7.97 -1.89 12.62
C LEU A 129 8.63 -2.76 11.55
N GLU A 130 9.92 -3.02 11.71
CA GLU A 130 10.69 -3.84 10.78
C GLU A 130 11.27 -5.07 11.49
N PRO A 131 11.55 -6.17 10.76
CA PRO A 131 12.22 -7.31 11.34
C PRO A 131 13.62 -6.95 11.83
N ALA A 132 14.04 -7.57 12.93
CA ALA A 132 15.37 -7.35 13.52
C ALA A 132 16.49 -7.58 12.49
N LYS A 133 17.58 -6.83 12.60
CA LYS A 133 18.65 -6.77 11.59
C LYS A 133 19.43 -8.06 11.40
N ASP A 134 19.43 -8.91 12.39
CA ASP A 134 20.09 -10.24 12.40
C ASP A 134 19.31 -11.31 11.63
N LEU A 135 18.05 -11.02 11.28
CA LEU A 135 17.25 -11.93 10.48
C LEU A 135 17.58 -11.79 9.00
N SER A 136 17.64 -12.92 8.30
CA SER A 136 17.98 -12.98 6.87
C SER A 136 16.76 -12.76 5.99
N ALA A 137 16.95 -12.03 4.89
CA ALA A 137 15.92 -11.84 3.89
C ALA A 137 15.67 -13.13 3.09
N LEU A 138 14.42 -13.25 2.59
CA LEU A 138 14.08 -14.33 1.64
C LEU A 138 14.80 -14.12 0.31
N THR A 139 15.17 -15.23 -0.31
CA THR A 139 15.68 -15.24 -1.69
C THR A 139 14.52 -15.14 -2.69
N GLU A 140 14.81 -14.76 -3.95
CA GLU A 140 13.82 -14.74 -5.03
C GLU A 140 13.14 -16.10 -5.23
N VAL A 141 13.89 -17.20 -5.08
CA VAL A 141 13.34 -18.56 -5.19
C VAL A 141 12.31 -18.84 -4.10
N GLN A 142 12.55 -18.39 -2.87
CA GLN A 142 11.62 -18.55 -1.76
C GLN A 142 10.35 -17.69 -1.93
N MET A 143 10.43 -16.62 -2.71
CA MET A 143 9.30 -15.72 -3.01
C MET A 143 8.55 -16.07 -4.31
N SER A 144 9.02 -17.02 -5.12
CA SER A 144 8.51 -17.27 -6.49
C SER A 144 7.02 -17.66 -6.55
N ASN A 145 6.52 -18.34 -5.51
CA ASN A 145 5.11 -18.75 -5.39
C ASN A 145 4.40 -18.05 -4.20
N ALA A 146 4.93 -16.92 -3.77
CA ALA A 146 4.30 -16.14 -2.71
C ALA A 146 3.14 -15.32 -3.24
N ILE A 147 2.22 -14.96 -2.34
CA ILE A 147 1.32 -13.82 -2.54
C ILE A 147 1.93 -12.60 -1.86
N CYS A 148 1.76 -11.43 -2.46
CA CYS A 148 2.22 -10.16 -1.89
C CYS A 148 1.03 -9.29 -1.55
N ILE A 149 0.86 -9.02 -0.26
CA ILE A 149 -0.16 -8.09 0.26
C ILE A 149 0.43 -6.68 0.22
N VAL A 150 -0.26 -5.79 -0.48
CA VAL A 150 0.25 -4.45 -0.85
C VAL A 150 -0.59 -3.37 -0.18
N PRO A 151 0.01 -2.41 0.53
CA PRO A 151 -0.72 -1.29 1.12
C PRO A 151 -1.13 -0.26 0.07
N ALA A 152 -2.24 0.43 0.31
CA ALA A 152 -2.67 1.57 -0.50
C ALA A 152 -3.45 2.61 0.33
N LEU A 153 -3.31 3.87 -0.05
CA LEU A 153 -4.18 4.97 0.39
C LEU A 153 -5.46 5.02 -0.45
N LEU A 154 -5.33 4.70 -1.73
CA LEU A 154 -6.39 4.65 -2.71
C LEU A 154 -6.02 3.63 -3.78
N VAL A 155 -6.98 2.87 -4.28
CA VAL A 155 -6.78 1.91 -5.36
C VAL A 155 -7.97 2.02 -6.32
N ASP A 156 -7.76 1.76 -7.60
CA ASP A 156 -8.84 1.71 -8.59
C ASP A 156 -9.18 0.29 -9.03
N THR A 157 -10.22 0.16 -9.83
CA THR A 157 -10.71 -1.13 -10.33
C THR A 157 -9.77 -1.79 -11.36
N LYS A 158 -8.74 -1.08 -11.82
CA LYS A 158 -7.67 -1.60 -12.69
C LYS A 158 -6.43 -2.04 -11.91
N GLY A 159 -6.45 -1.85 -10.58
CA GLY A 159 -5.36 -2.24 -9.70
C GLY A 159 -4.27 -1.17 -9.54
N TYR A 160 -4.39 -0.01 -10.20
CA TYR A 160 -3.46 1.09 -9.93
C TYR A 160 -3.73 1.66 -8.53
N ARG A 161 -2.65 1.93 -7.80
CA ARG A 161 -2.75 2.35 -6.41
C ARG A 161 -1.90 3.57 -6.09
N LEU A 162 -2.38 4.36 -5.16
CA LEU A 162 -1.61 5.41 -4.52
C LEU A 162 -1.15 4.94 -3.15
N GLY A 163 0.16 4.87 -2.96
CA GLY A 163 0.80 4.75 -1.67
C GLY A 163 1.28 6.10 -1.16
N TYR A 164 2.15 6.10 -0.15
CA TYR A 164 2.71 7.32 0.47
C TYR A 164 3.69 8.12 -0.41
N GLY A 165 4.05 7.60 -1.60
CA GLY A 165 4.82 8.34 -2.60
C GLY A 165 6.32 8.06 -2.65
N ALA A 166 6.88 7.23 -1.78
CA ALA A 166 8.30 6.88 -1.81
C ALA A 166 8.69 5.84 -2.89
N GLY A 167 7.70 5.14 -3.48
CA GLY A 167 7.89 4.20 -4.58
C GLY A 167 8.54 2.86 -4.19
N PHE A 168 8.57 2.51 -2.89
CA PHE A 168 9.13 1.25 -2.42
C PHE A 168 8.47 0.03 -3.07
N TYR A 169 7.14 -0.01 -3.03
CA TYR A 169 6.39 -1.13 -3.59
C TYR A 169 6.47 -1.19 -5.11
N ASP A 170 6.41 -0.07 -5.84
CA ASP A 170 6.50 -0.11 -7.30
C ASP A 170 7.85 -0.65 -7.78
N ARG A 171 8.95 -0.28 -7.10
CA ARG A 171 10.27 -0.86 -7.39
C ARG A 171 10.33 -2.35 -7.09
N PHE A 172 9.79 -2.80 -5.98
CA PHE A 172 9.76 -4.23 -5.65
C PHE A 172 8.88 -5.00 -6.64
N LEU A 173 7.67 -4.52 -6.88
CA LEU A 173 6.69 -5.21 -7.72
C LEU A 173 7.06 -5.23 -9.20
N SER A 174 7.92 -4.32 -9.67
CA SER A 174 8.41 -4.33 -11.08
C SER A 174 9.19 -5.58 -11.46
N THR A 175 9.76 -6.28 -10.48
CA THR A 175 10.49 -7.54 -10.68
C THR A 175 9.78 -8.74 -10.06
N TYR A 176 8.69 -8.52 -9.32
CA TYR A 176 7.95 -9.55 -8.63
C TYR A 176 6.88 -10.19 -9.52
N SER A 177 6.97 -11.50 -9.73
CA SER A 177 6.08 -12.25 -10.63
C SER A 177 4.87 -12.92 -9.94
N GLY A 178 4.84 -12.95 -8.60
CA GLY A 178 3.74 -13.56 -7.84
C GLY A 178 2.48 -12.68 -7.81
N LYS A 179 1.41 -13.22 -7.23
CA LYS A 179 0.13 -12.50 -7.09
C LYS A 179 0.25 -11.31 -6.13
N LYS A 180 -0.25 -10.17 -6.57
CA LYS A 180 -0.28 -8.89 -5.86
C LYS A 180 -1.71 -8.61 -5.43
N ILE A 181 -1.95 -8.53 -4.12
CA ILE A 181 -3.28 -8.33 -3.52
C ILE A 181 -3.25 -7.03 -2.70
N CYS A 182 -4.11 -6.10 -3.02
CA CYS A 182 -4.25 -4.86 -2.26
C CYS A 182 -5.39 -4.98 -1.25
N LEU A 183 -5.13 -4.59 0.00
CA LEU A 183 -6.18 -4.44 1.01
C LEU A 183 -6.55 -2.96 1.10
N ALA A 184 -7.83 -2.66 1.00
CA ALA A 184 -8.34 -1.30 1.10
C ALA A 184 -9.73 -1.28 1.72
N TYR A 185 -10.08 -0.22 2.44
CA TYR A 185 -11.48 0.02 2.78
C TYR A 185 -12.28 0.38 1.54
N GLN A 186 -13.54 0.00 1.46
CA GLN A 186 -14.42 0.26 0.31
C GLN A 186 -14.46 1.73 -0.08
N GLN A 187 -14.43 2.63 0.87
CA GLN A 187 -14.35 4.08 0.61
C GLN A 187 -13.06 4.52 -0.10
N ASN A 188 -12.02 3.67 -0.08
CA ASN A 188 -10.73 3.89 -0.73
C ASN A 188 -10.60 3.11 -2.05
N LEU A 189 -11.69 2.51 -2.54
CA LEU A 189 -11.78 1.93 -3.89
C LEU A 189 -12.36 2.99 -4.84
N SER A 190 -11.53 3.48 -5.76
CA SER A 190 -11.94 4.45 -6.78
C SER A 190 -12.67 3.76 -7.94
N LYS A 191 -13.79 4.33 -8.35
CA LYS A 191 -14.51 3.90 -9.56
C LYS A 191 -13.90 4.47 -10.84
N THR A 192 -13.06 5.50 -10.71
CA THR A 192 -12.35 6.12 -11.84
C THR A 192 -10.89 5.72 -11.79
N MET A 193 -10.28 5.55 -12.96
CA MET A 193 -8.86 5.23 -13.08
C MET A 193 -8.00 6.30 -12.42
N LEU A 194 -7.03 5.87 -11.63
CA LEU A 194 -6.11 6.77 -10.95
C LEU A 194 -5.03 7.29 -11.91
N PRO A 195 -4.50 8.50 -11.66
CA PRO A 195 -3.34 8.97 -12.39
C PRO A 195 -2.16 8.02 -12.13
N HIS A 196 -1.57 7.51 -13.22
CA HIS A 196 -0.46 6.58 -13.15
C HIS A 196 0.58 6.86 -14.25
N THR A 197 1.75 6.31 -14.09
CA THR A 197 2.85 6.36 -15.04
C THR A 197 3.27 4.93 -15.39
N GLU A 198 4.19 4.78 -16.32
CA GLU A 198 4.79 3.49 -16.69
C GLU A 198 5.53 2.76 -15.54
N PHE A 199 5.87 3.49 -14.46
CA PHE A 199 6.55 2.93 -13.30
C PHE A 199 5.60 2.39 -12.23
N ASP A 200 4.31 2.71 -12.32
CA ASP A 200 3.31 2.24 -11.36
C ASP A 200 2.85 0.84 -11.73
N VAL A 201 3.06 -0.12 -10.84
CA VAL A 201 2.72 -1.53 -11.07
C VAL A 201 1.33 -1.83 -10.50
N PRO A 202 0.34 -2.21 -11.33
CA PRO A 202 -0.98 -2.55 -10.81
C PRO A 202 -0.96 -3.85 -10.01
N VAL A 203 -1.92 -3.99 -9.08
CA VAL A 203 -2.18 -5.23 -8.37
C VAL A 203 -3.15 -6.10 -9.15
N ASP A 204 -3.14 -7.41 -8.88
CA ASP A 204 -4.00 -8.38 -9.56
C ASP A 204 -5.38 -8.49 -8.90
N MET A 205 -5.48 -8.10 -7.63
CA MET A 205 -6.71 -8.22 -6.83
C MET A 205 -6.80 -7.11 -5.80
N VAL A 206 -8.02 -6.65 -5.54
CA VAL A 206 -8.34 -5.75 -4.42
C VAL A 206 -9.36 -6.43 -3.52
N ILE A 207 -9.09 -6.43 -2.22
CA ILE A 207 -10.01 -6.94 -1.19
C ILE A 207 -10.48 -5.79 -0.33
N THR A 208 -11.79 -5.64 -0.23
CA THR A 208 -12.44 -4.67 0.66
C THR A 208 -13.41 -5.41 1.60
N GLU A 209 -13.92 -4.73 2.62
CA GLU A 209 -14.98 -5.31 3.46
C GLU A 209 -16.25 -5.65 2.68
N SER A 210 -16.46 -5.04 1.51
CA SER A 210 -17.62 -5.30 0.65
C SER A 210 -17.42 -6.48 -0.30
N GLY A 211 -16.19 -6.88 -0.60
CA GLY A 211 -15.93 -8.00 -1.52
C GLY A 211 -14.53 -8.08 -2.07
N VAL A 212 -14.33 -9.05 -2.95
CA VAL A 212 -13.08 -9.31 -3.68
C VAL A 212 -13.27 -8.89 -5.14
N LEU A 213 -12.34 -8.10 -5.66
CA LEU A 213 -12.30 -7.63 -7.04
C LEU A 213 -11.03 -8.13 -7.71
N THR A 214 -11.15 -8.88 -8.79
CA THR A 214 -10.03 -9.19 -9.69
C THR A 214 -9.84 -8.03 -10.66
N CYS A 215 -8.62 -7.50 -10.72
CA CYS A 215 -8.26 -6.41 -11.62
C CYS A 215 -7.91 -6.97 -13.01
N ALA A 216 -8.41 -6.30 -14.06
CA ALA A 216 -8.24 -6.73 -15.46
C ALA A 216 -7.47 -5.68 -16.28
#